data_184a11fb5387fd0147b11940cefa2d04
#
_entry.id   184a11fb5387fd0147b11940cefa2d04
#
_cell.length_a   1.000
_cell.length_b   1.000
_cell.length_c   1.000
_cell.angle_alpha   90.00
_cell.angle_beta   90.00
_cell.angle_gamma   90.00
#
_symmetry.space_group_name_H-M   'P 1'
#
loop_
_entity.id
_entity.type
_entity.pdbx_description
1 polymer ?
#
loop_
_entity_poly.entity_id
_entity_poly.type
_entity_poly.pdbx_seq_one_letter_code
_entity_poly.pdbx_strand_id
1 'polypeptide(L)'
;MRLKPRINQIFGVVAMVAFATLLAPVQSLVAATESPLLYVFPFSKVGVNYPADHLNYPAVDVEGCYAHVLAPTAGTITQTRTIDKWVKEIDTPGTRGGKTITLVGDDNVRYFFAHLGRIKVATGQRVSAGDWIGVMGSSGNARVTRCHTHFGMSRVCPVVEAFLLQGEIWPQKYLNAWRKGEQISPTKEMKKLVKQDPLGCTRSRAETQAAIAQTSG
;
A
#
# COMPACT_ATOMS: atom_id res chain seq x y z
N MET A 1 -59.89 -43.36 -79.41
CA MET A 1 -58.73 -42.54 -78.96
C MET A 1 -59.04 -42.22 -77.50
N ARG A 2 -58.41 -42.97 -76.55
CA ARG A 2 -58.64 -42.80 -75.09
C ARG A 2 -57.38 -42.27 -74.45
N LEU A 3 -57.48 -41.04 -73.92
CA LEU A 3 -56.42 -40.42 -73.12
C LEU A 3 -56.45 -40.94 -71.66
N LYS A 4 -55.31 -41.41 -71.16
CA LYS A 4 -55.13 -41.80 -69.77
C LYS A 4 -54.66 -40.61 -68.94
N PRO A 5 -55.21 -40.38 -67.72
CA PRO A 5 -54.68 -39.36 -66.82
C PRO A 5 -53.40 -39.77 -66.16
N ARG A 6 -52.41 -38.87 -66.07
CA ARG A 6 -51.19 -38.99 -65.29
C ARG A 6 -51.44 -38.61 -63.82
N ILE A 7 -51.19 -39.50 -62.89
CA ILE A 7 -51.23 -39.24 -61.44
C ILE A 7 -49.83 -38.68 -61.04
N ASN A 8 -49.84 -37.42 -60.60
CA ASN A 8 -48.65 -36.83 -59.98
C ASN A 8 -48.62 -37.27 -58.50
N GLN A 9 -47.61 -37.99 -58.13
CA GLN A 9 -47.25 -38.26 -56.73
C GLN A 9 -46.43 -37.08 -56.17
N ILE A 10 -47.02 -36.42 -55.16
CA ILE A 10 -46.33 -35.40 -54.37
C ILE A 10 -45.64 -36.08 -53.22
N PHE A 11 -44.32 -36.14 -53.29
CA PHE A 11 -43.46 -36.58 -52.15
C PHE A 11 -43.38 -35.41 -51.15
N GLY A 12 -44.04 -35.54 -50.00
CA GLY A 12 -43.87 -34.67 -48.88
C GLY A 12 -42.55 -34.93 -48.15
N VAL A 13 -41.65 -33.97 -48.20
CA VAL A 13 -40.41 -34.00 -47.40
C VAL A 13 -40.76 -33.49 -46.00
N VAL A 14 -40.78 -34.37 -45.03
CA VAL A 14 -40.90 -33.99 -43.60
C VAL A 14 -39.47 -33.62 -43.14
N ALA A 15 -39.23 -32.30 -42.97
CA ALA A 15 -38.02 -31.81 -42.35
C ALA A 15 -38.11 -31.96 -40.83
N MET A 16 -37.36 -32.94 -40.27
CA MET A 16 -37.13 -33.01 -38.83
C MET A 16 -36.13 -31.89 -38.40
N VAL A 17 -36.66 -30.88 -37.69
CA VAL A 17 -35.83 -29.90 -37.03
C VAL A 17 -35.38 -30.49 -35.69
N ALA A 18 -34.10 -30.91 -35.63
CA ALA A 18 -33.46 -31.35 -34.39
C ALA A 18 -33.10 -30.09 -33.55
N PHE A 19 -33.82 -29.85 -32.45
CA PHE A 19 -33.43 -28.87 -31.42
C PHE A 19 -32.26 -29.44 -30.64
N ALA A 20 -31.05 -28.98 -30.98
CA ALA A 20 -29.89 -29.20 -30.14
C ALA A 20 -29.90 -28.20 -28.99
N THR A 21 -30.31 -28.62 -27.79
CA THR A 21 -30.16 -27.84 -26.56
C THR A 21 -28.67 -27.81 -26.19
N LEU A 22 -28.03 -26.68 -26.48
CA LEU A 22 -26.67 -26.36 -25.98
C LEU A 22 -26.77 -26.15 -24.45
N LEU A 23 -26.50 -27.20 -23.69
CA LEU A 23 -26.19 -27.11 -22.25
C LEU A 23 -24.81 -26.43 -22.11
N ALA A 24 -24.81 -25.12 -21.95
CA ALA A 24 -23.59 -24.42 -21.54
C ALA A 24 -23.17 -24.89 -20.14
N PRO A 25 -21.89 -25.24 -19.92
CA PRO A 25 -21.44 -25.61 -18.59
C PRO A 25 -21.59 -24.40 -17.67
N VAL A 26 -22.34 -24.57 -16.59
CA VAL A 26 -22.41 -23.60 -15.49
C VAL A 26 -21.01 -23.64 -14.83
N GLN A 27 -20.15 -22.69 -15.21
CA GLN A 27 -18.91 -22.46 -14.48
C GLN A 27 -19.29 -21.91 -13.13
N SER A 28 -19.20 -22.75 -12.09
CA SER A 28 -19.28 -22.30 -10.70
C SER A 28 -18.15 -21.29 -10.49
N LEU A 29 -18.50 -20.00 -10.35
CA LEU A 29 -17.62 -18.99 -9.80
C LEU A 29 -17.32 -19.41 -8.35
N VAL A 30 -16.25 -20.17 -8.15
CA VAL A 30 -15.66 -20.30 -6.83
C VAL A 30 -15.16 -18.91 -6.47
N ALA A 31 -15.90 -18.21 -5.59
CA ALA A 31 -15.41 -16.99 -4.98
C ALA A 31 -14.07 -17.33 -4.33
N ALA A 32 -12.98 -16.76 -4.85
CA ALA A 32 -11.69 -16.87 -4.22
C ALA A 32 -11.85 -16.25 -2.83
N THR A 33 -11.82 -17.07 -1.79
CA THR A 33 -11.74 -16.59 -0.41
C THR A 33 -10.38 -15.93 -0.30
N GLU A 34 -10.36 -14.58 -0.27
CA GLU A 34 -9.13 -13.83 -0.02
C GLU A 34 -8.53 -14.34 1.29
N SER A 35 -7.30 -14.81 1.23
CA SER A 35 -6.56 -15.20 2.41
C SER A 35 -6.45 -13.99 3.34
N PRO A 36 -6.63 -14.17 4.66
CA PRO A 36 -6.55 -13.06 5.60
C PRO A 36 -5.17 -12.39 5.48
N LEU A 37 -5.15 -11.05 5.49
CA LEU A 37 -3.91 -10.29 5.43
C LEU A 37 -3.04 -10.61 6.64
N LEU A 38 -1.79 -10.92 6.38
CA LEU A 38 -0.79 -11.17 7.40
C LEU A 38 -0.09 -9.87 7.78
N TYR A 39 0.08 -9.66 9.10
CA TYR A 39 0.84 -8.53 9.65
C TYR A 39 2.07 -9.02 10.40
N VAL A 40 3.19 -8.35 10.21
CA VAL A 40 4.43 -8.62 10.92
C VAL A 40 5.03 -7.34 11.49
N PHE A 41 5.78 -7.46 12.58
CA PHE A 41 6.57 -6.36 13.13
C PHE A 41 7.59 -5.88 12.09
N PRO A 42 7.55 -4.60 11.64
CA PRO A 42 8.29 -4.16 10.46
C PRO A 42 9.79 -3.90 10.69
N PHE A 43 10.35 -4.40 11.78
CA PHE A 43 11.78 -4.26 12.09
C PHE A 43 12.35 -5.57 12.61
N SER A 44 13.65 -5.80 12.44
CA SER A 44 14.30 -6.89 13.15
C SER A 44 14.11 -6.69 14.66
N LYS A 45 13.69 -7.77 15.38
CA LYS A 45 13.26 -7.68 16.78
C LYS A 45 14.38 -7.33 17.77
N VAL A 46 15.62 -7.67 17.41
CA VAL A 46 16.79 -7.48 18.27
C VAL A 46 17.34 -6.07 18.09
N GLY A 47 17.59 -5.38 19.20
CA GLY A 47 18.25 -4.08 19.21
C GLY A 47 17.39 -2.91 18.74
N VAL A 48 16.06 -3.08 18.63
CA VAL A 48 15.14 -1.98 18.32
C VAL A 48 14.28 -1.61 19.51
N ASN A 49 14.11 -0.31 19.71
CA ASN A 49 13.27 0.28 20.74
C ASN A 49 12.46 1.43 20.14
N TYR A 50 11.34 1.77 20.75
CA TYR A 50 10.52 2.92 20.35
C TYR A 50 9.76 3.49 21.53
N PRO A 51 9.58 4.84 21.59
CA PRO A 51 8.82 5.51 22.64
C PRO A 51 7.32 5.23 22.48
N ALA A 52 6.57 5.60 23.53
CA ALA A 52 5.12 5.45 23.54
C ALA A 52 4.41 6.37 22.54
N ASP A 53 5.01 7.50 22.19
CA ASP A 53 4.44 8.53 21.32
C ASP A 53 5.51 9.26 20.49
N HIS A 54 5.04 10.07 19.56
CA HIS A 54 5.80 11.04 18.78
C HIS A 54 5.25 12.44 19.12
N LEU A 55 6.13 13.42 19.30
CA LEU A 55 5.76 14.70 19.91
C LEU A 55 4.69 15.52 19.15
N ASN A 56 4.65 15.45 17.81
CA ASN A 56 3.91 16.41 17.01
C ASN A 56 2.72 15.85 16.21
N TYR A 57 2.74 14.56 15.89
CA TYR A 57 1.69 13.89 15.08
C TYR A 57 1.78 12.38 15.24
N PRO A 58 0.72 11.63 14.86
CA PRO A 58 0.68 10.17 14.99
C PRO A 58 1.75 9.46 14.14
N ALA A 59 2.89 9.17 14.76
CA ALA A 59 4.00 8.43 14.18
C ALA A 59 4.81 7.76 15.29
N VAL A 60 5.93 7.15 14.94
CA VAL A 60 6.92 6.63 15.89
C VAL A 60 8.31 6.65 15.28
N ASP A 61 9.28 7.08 16.07
CA ASP A 61 10.70 6.95 15.75
C ASP A 61 11.24 5.67 16.41
N VAL A 62 11.49 4.66 15.57
CA VAL A 62 12.02 3.38 16.02
C VAL A 62 13.55 3.45 15.99
N GLU A 63 14.18 3.39 17.16
CA GLU A 63 15.63 3.41 17.32
C GLU A 63 16.22 2.01 17.10
N GLY A 64 17.41 1.94 16.49
CA GLY A 64 18.12 0.68 16.27
C GLY A 64 18.96 0.71 15.00
N CYS A 65 20.20 1.22 15.08
CA CYS A 65 21.10 1.32 13.92
C CYS A 65 21.24 -0.01 13.19
N TYR A 66 21.15 0.05 11.85
CA TYR A 66 21.33 -1.07 10.93
C TYR A 66 20.29 -2.21 11.05
N ALA A 67 19.24 -2.03 11.86
CA ALA A 67 18.13 -2.98 11.89
C ALA A 67 17.51 -3.15 10.50
N HIS A 68 17.10 -4.37 10.16
CA HIS A 68 16.35 -4.62 8.94
C HIS A 68 14.97 -3.97 9.04
N VAL A 69 14.56 -3.32 7.97
CA VAL A 69 13.21 -2.81 7.77
C VAL A 69 12.45 -3.78 6.89
N LEU A 70 11.30 -4.25 7.38
CA LEU A 70 10.48 -5.27 6.74
C LEU A 70 9.13 -4.69 6.33
N ALA A 71 8.51 -5.27 5.30
CA ALA A 71 7.13 -4.93 4.94
C ALA A 71 6.17 -5.40 6.05
N PRO A 72 5.35 -4.52 6.65
CA PRO A 72 4.42 -4.91 7.72
C PRO A 72 3.29 -5.80 7.23
N THR A 73 2.94 -5.72 5.97
CA THR A 73 1.91 -6.54 5.29
C THR A 73 2.24 -6.61 3.80
N ALA A 74 1.53 -7.46 3.06
CA ALA A 74 1.63 -7.51 1.60
C ALA A 74 1.13 -6.19 0.99
N GLY A 75 1.75 -5.77 -0.14
CA GLY A 75 1.40 -4.52 -0.79
C GLY A 75 2.33 -4.15 -1.94
N THR A 76 2.21 -2.92 -2.40
CA THR A 76 3.04 -2.36 -3.47
C THR A 76 3.88 -1.20 -2.95
N ILE A 77 5.16 -1.19 -3.27
CA ILE A 77 6.03 -0.04 -3.05
C ILE A 77 5.64 1.06 -4.04
N THR A 78 5.01 2.11 -3.54
CA THR A 78 4.51 3.20 -4.41
C THR A 78 5.54 4.30 -4.61
N GLN A 79 6.51 4.43 -3.70
CA GLN A 79 7.56 5.43 -3.83
C GLN A 79 8.83 5.00 -3.09
N THR A 80 9.98 5.28 -3.70
CA THR A 80 11.30 5.19 -3.05
C THR A 80 12.09 6.46 -3.30
N ARG A 81 12.77 6.97 -2.25
CA ARG A 81 13.79 8.01 -2.39
C ARG A 81 15.13 7.43 -1.96
N THR A 82 16.00 7.16 -2.91
CA THR A 82 17.30 6.52 -2.68
C THR A 82 18.44 7.51 -2.41
N ILE A 83 18.23 8.80 -2.76
CA ILE A 83 19.22 9.86 -2.59
C ILE A 83 18.78 10.76 -1.42
N ASP A 84 19.68 10.97 -0.47
CA ASP A 84 19.49 11.94 0.62
C ASP A 84 19.86 13.34 0.09
N LYS A 85 18.83 14.20 -0.04
CA LYS A 85 18.96 15.58 -0.52
C LYS A 85 18.86 16.63 0.60
N TRP A 86 18.76 16.21 1.86
CA TRP A 86 18.63 17.16 2.95
C TRP A 86 19.92 17.94 3.19
N VAL A 87 19.78 19.24 3.35
CA VAL A 87 20.85 20.19 3.69
C VAL A 87 20.43 20.91 4.96
N LYS A 88 21.27 20.84 6.02
CA LYS A 88 20.94 21.33 7.35
C LYS A 88 20.62 22.83 7.37
N GLU A 89 21.38 23.61 6.62
CA GLU A 89 21.29 25.06 6.58
C GLU A 89 20.01 25.55 5.88
N ILE A 90 19.44 24.73 4.99
CA ILE A 90 18.22 25.06 4.22
C ILE A 90 17.00 24.42 4.89
N ASP A 91 17.17 23.20 5.43
CA ASP A 91 16.15 22.41 6.11
C ASP A 91 14.80 22.31 5.38
N THR A 92 14.84 22.11 4.06
CA THR A 92 13.64 21.95 3.23
C THR A 92 12.76 20.79 3.75
N PRO A 93 11.50 21.05 4.15
CA PRO A 93 10.63 20.05 4.77
C PRO A 93 10.54 18.74 4.00
N GLY A 94 10.42 18.83 2.68
CA GLY A 94 10.33 17.65 1.82
C GLY A 94 11.58 16.79 1.74
N THR A 95 12.74 17.27 2.18
CA THR A 95 13.98 16.50 2.17
C THR A 95 14.33 15.93 3.54
N ARG A 96 13.67 16.37 4.62
CA ARG A 96 13.94 15.96 6.00
C ARG A 96 13.96 14.45 6.20
N GLY A 97 13.07 13.71 5.53
CA GLY A 97 13.03 12.24 5.61
C GLY A 97 14.26 11.52 5.03
N GLY A 98 15.13 12.22 4.28
CA GLY A 98 16.29 11.60 3.63
C GLY A 98 15.90 10.48 2.68
N LYS A 99 16.45 9.27 2.86
CA LYS A 99 16.06 8.08 2.10
C LYS A 99 14.77 7.51 2.68
N THR A 100 13.76 7.27 1.82
CA THR A 100 12.42 6.87 2.24
C THR A 100 11.85 5.75 1.40
N ILE A 101 10.95 4.97 2.01
CA ILE A 101 10.08 4.01 1.33
C ILE A 101 8.63 4.35 1.68
N THR A 102 7.76 4.31 0.68
CA THR A 102 6.31 4.28 0.85
C THR A 102 5.78 2.96 0.32
N LEU A 103 5.10 2.21 1.18
CA LEU A 103 4.36 1.00 0.85
C LEU A 103 2.87 1.29 1.00
N VAL A 104 2.08 0.97 -0.01
CA VAL A 104 0.61 0.86 0.11
C VAL A 104 0.28 -0.62 0.27
N GLY A 105 -0.23 -0.96 1.45
CA GLY A 105 -0.65 -2.31 1.78
C GLY A 105 -1.95 -2.69 1.06
N ASP A 106 -2.17 -4.00 0.90
CA ASP A 106 -3.43 -4.53 0.35
C ASP A 106 -4.63 -4.25 1.29
N ASP A 107 -4.36 -3.82 2.52
CA ASP A 107 -5.31 -3.29 3.49
C ASP A 107 -5.73 -1.83 3.24
N ASN A 108 -5.24 -1.22 2.15
CA ASN A 108 -5.44 0.19 1.80
C ASN A 108 -4.96 1.17 2.89
N VAL A 109 -3.85 0.83 3.54
CA VAL A 109 -3.11 1.71 4.46
C VAL A 109 -1.75 2.02 3.85
N ARG A 110 -1.33 3.27 3.95
CA ARG A 110 -0.01 3.72 3.53
C ARG A 110 0.95 3.65 4.70
N TYR A 111 2.04 2.94 4.52
CA TYR A 111 3.15 2.78 5.46
C TYR A 111 4.34 3.57 4.97
N PHE A 112 4.82 4.49 5.79
CA PHE A 112 5.92 5.39 5.46
C PHE A 112 7.13 5.10 6.35
N PHE A 113 8.29 4.97 5.72
CA PHE A 113 9.57 4.75 6.39
C PHE A 113 10.56 5.83 5.94
N ALA A 114 11.15 6.57 6.88
CA ALA A 114 12.15 7.59 6.60
C ALA A 114 13.47 7.33 7.36
N HIS A 115 14.48 8.13 7.05
CA HIS A 115 15.81 8.10 7.63
C HIS A 115 16.59 6.80 7.35
N LEU A 116 16.24 6.10 6.26
CA LEU A 116 16.86 4.82 5.92
C LEU A 116 18.33 4.98 5.55
N GLY A 117 19.13 3.98 5.90
CA GLY A 117 20.53 3.86 5.47
C GLY A 117 20.61 3.26 4.06
N ARG A 118 19.80 2.22 3.79
CA ARG A 118 19.75 1.54 2.49
C ARG A 118 18.34 1.11 2.15
N ILE A 119 17.99 1.23 0.87
CA ILE A 119 16.74 0.74 0.28
C ILE A 119 17.05 -0.50 -0.55
N LYS A 120 16.22 -1.52 -0.46
CA LYS A 120 16.38 -2.81 -1.14
C LYS A 120 15.30 -3.11 -2.18
N VAL A 121 14.33 -2.23 -2.31
CA VAL A 121 13.18 -2.36 -3.19
C VAL A 121 13.08 -1.19 -4.15
N ALA A 122 12.31 -1.36 -5.22
CA ALA A 122 12.04 -0.31 -6.21
C ALA A 122 10.56 0.09 -6.20
N THR A 123 10.28 1.30 -6.66
CA THR A 123 8.91 1.75 -6.94
C THR A 123 8.24 0.81 -7.94
N GLY A 124 6.99 0.42 -7.67
CA GLY A 124 6.22 -0.55 -8.44
C GLY A 124 6.40 -2.01 -7.98
N GLN A 125 7.38 -2.32 -7.13
CA GLN A 125 7.63 -3.67 -6.65
C GLN A 125 6.52 -4.14 -5.70
N ARG A 126 6.01 -5.35 -5.93
CA ARG A 126 5.15 -6.09 -4.99
C ARG A 126 6.03 -6.71 -3.90
N VAL A 127 5.52 -6.68 -2.68
CA VAL A 127 6.16 -7.29 -1.51
C VAL A 127 5.14 -8.08 -0.70
N SER A 128 5.62 -9.11 -0.02
CA SER A 128 4.87 -9.89 0.97
C SER A 128 5.16 -9.40 2.38
N ALA A 129 4.28 -9.71 3.33
CA ALA A 129 4.54 -9.45 4.75
C ALA A 129 5.88 -10.09 5.18
N GLY A 130 6.75 -9.32 5.81
CA GLY A 130 8.08 -9.77 6.27
C GLY A 130 9.21 -9.65 5.23
N ASP A 131 8.93 -9.26 4.00
CA ASP A 131 9.99 -9.03 3.01
C ASP A 131 10.94 -7.93 3.48
N TRP A 132 12.23 -8.16 3.28
CA TRP A 132 13.27 -7.19 3.63
C TRP A 132 13.33 -6.05 2.62
N ILE A 133 12.79 -4.88 3.00
CA ILE A 133 12.66 -3.71 2.12
C ILE A 133 13.77 -2.67 2.30
N GLY A 134 14.47 -2.66 3.44
CA GLY A 134 15.50 -1.66 3.70
C GLY A 134 16.30 -1.91 4.96
N VAL A 135 17.17 -0.96 5.28
CA VAL A 135 17.98 -0.93 6.49
C VAL A 135 17.81 0.42 7.17
N MET A 136 17.59 0.40 8.48
CA MET A 136 17.54 1.59 9.33
C MET A 136 18.85 2.39 9.24
N GLY A 137 18.74 3.71 9.32
CA GLY A 137 19.91 4.59 9.23
C GLY A 137 19.73 5.92 9.95
N SER A 138 20.33 6.96 9.38
CA SER A 138 20.26 8.32 9.89
C SER A 138 20.28 9.34 8.74
N SER A 139 19.66 9.04 7.59
CA SER A 139 19.60 9.98 6.47
C SER A 139 18.60 11.12 6.74
N GLY A 140 18.69 12.18 5.96
CA GLY A 140 17.89 13.37 6.18
C GLY A 140 18.29 14.10 7.47
N ASN A 141 17.31 14.71 8.14
CA ASN A 141 17.57 15.44 9.39
C ASN A 141 17.92 14.52 10.57
N ALA A 142 17.76 13.20 10.44
CA ALA A 142 18.27 12.24 11.42
C ALA A 142 19.81 12.17 11.47
N ARG A 143 20.54 12.80 10.55
CA ARG A 143 22.01 12.91 10.62
C ARG A 143 22.52 13.63 11.87
N VAL A 144 21.67 14.45 12.49
CA VAL A 144 22.00 15.22 13.70
C VAL A 144 21.32 14.66 14.96
N THR A 145 20.70 13.50 14.87
CA THR A 145 20.04 12.79 15.97
C THR A 145 20.54 11.35 16.08
N ARG A 146 19.90 10.56 16.93
CA ARG A 146 20.19 9.11 16.98
C ARG A 146 19.68 8.43 15.70
N CYS A 147 20.37 7.35 15.34
CA CYS A 147 19.96 6.47 14.25
C CYS A 147 18.59 5.85 14.55
N HIS A 148 17.62 6.14 13.68
CA HIS A 148 16.26 5.66 13.82
C HIS A 148 15.57 5.54 12.45
N THR A 149 14.42 4.90 12.42
CA THR A 149 13.48 4.97 11.30
C THR A 149 12.21 5.64 11.80
N HIS A 150 11.84 6.75 11.18
CA HIS A 150 10.52 7.31 11.33
C HIS A 150 9.52 6.40 10.63
N PHE A 151 8.54 5.89 11.37
CA PHE A 151 7.48 5.02 10.87
C PHE A 151 6.13 5.65 11.08
N GLY A 152 5.40 5.85 9.98
CA GLY A 152 4.07 6.43 9.98
C GLY A 152 3.06 5.57 9.21
N MET A 153 1.81 5.66 9.64
CA MET A 153 0.66 5.01 9.01
C MET A 153 -0.36 6.06 8.65
N SER A 154 -0.77 6.13 7.38
CA SER A 154 -1.68 7.16 6.88
C SER A 154 -2.64 6.62 5.82
N ARG A 155 -3.61 7.45 5.46
CA ARG A 155 -4.50 7.20 4.31
C ARG A 155 -3.71 7.11 3.01
N VAL A 156 -4.28 6.43 2.04
CA VAL A 156 -3.76 6.42 0.67
C VAL A 156 -4.27 7.66 -0.05
N CYS A 157 -3.33 8.48 -0.53
CA CYS A 157 -3.59 9.61 -1.42
C CYS A 157 -2.88 9.39 -2.76
N PRO A 158 -3.27 10.09 -3.84
CA PRO A 158 -2.46 10.14 -5.05
C PRO A 158 -1.01 10.52 -4.74
N VAL A 159 -0.04 9.93 -5.46
CA VAL A 159 1.41 10.01 -5.12
C VAL A 159 1.90 11.46 -4.95
N VAL A 160 1.38 12.39 -5.73
CA VAL A 160 1.73 13.84 -5.66
C VAL A 160 1.33 14.46 -4.31
N GLU A 161 0.29 13.92 -3.65
CA GLU A 161 -0.27 14.45 -2.41
C GLU A 161 0.28 13.78 -1.15
N ALA A 162 0.92 12.62 -1.31
CA ALA A 162 1.41 11.82 -0.19
C ALA A 162 2.71 12.33 0.44
N PHE A 163 3.26 13.42 -0.04
CA PHE A 163 4.62 13.87 0.27
C PHE A 163 4.82 14.28 1.74
N LEU A 164 3.82 14.90 2.36
CA LEU A 164 3.87 15.34 3.77
C LEU A 164 3.08 14.43 4.72
N LEU A 165 2.39 13.39 4.25
CA LEU A 165 1.70 12.46 5.13
C LEU A 165 2.71 11.55 5.83
N GLN A 166 3.24 12.01 6.95
CA GLN A 166 4.23 11.26 7.74
C GLN A 166 3.57 10.30 8.74
N GLY A 167 2.29 10.49 9.08
CA GLY A 167 1.49 9.63 9.92
C GLY A 167 0.18 10.29 10.32
N GLU A 168 -0.92 9.51 10.42
CA GLU A 168 -2.26 9.98 10.77
C GLU A 168 -2.95 9.11 11.83
N ILE A 169 -2.46 7.89 12.07
CA ILE A 169 -2.90 7.03 13.19
C ILE A 169 -1.69 6.56 13.97
N TRP A 170 -1.86 6.41 15.29
CA TRP A 170 -0.79 6.04 16.20
C TRP A 170 -0.33 4.59 15.96
N PRO A 171 0.95 4.35 15.59
CA PRO A 171 1.44 3.01 15.25
C PRO A 171 1.66 2.10 16.46
N GLN A 172 1.87 2.63 17.66
CA GLN A 172 2.38 1.89 18.82
C GLN A 172 1.58 0.64 19.17
N LYS A 173 0.23 0.74 19.16
CA LYS A 173 -0.60 -0.44 19.46
C LYS A 173 -0.46 -1.55 18.44
N TYR A 174 -0.28 -1.17 17.15
CA TYR A 174 -0.06 -2.13 16.06
C TYR A 174 1.33 -2.74 16.15
N LEU A 175 2.37 -1.92 16.35
CA LEU A 175 3.73 -2.40 16.54
C LEU A 175 3.85 -3.35 17.74
N ASN A 176 3.19 -3.01 18.86
CA ASN A 176 3.17 -3.86 20.07
C ASN A 176 2.51 -5.21 19.79
N ALA A 177 1.37 -5.22 19.09
CA ALA A 177 0.66 -6.43 18.71
C ALA A 177 1.47 -7.28 17.72
N TRP A 178 1.94 -6.68 16.63
CA TRP A 178 2.73 -7.38 15.60
C TRP A 178 4.06 -7.93 16.15
N ARG A 179 4.68 -7.23 17.10
CA ARG A 179 5.89 -7.71 17.78
C ARG A 179 5.65 -8.99 18.57
N LYS A 180 4.44 -9.19 19.09
CA LYS A 180 3.98 -10.40 19.76
C LYS A 180 3.46 -11.48 18.81
N GLY A 181 3.28 -11.16 17.52
CA GLY A 181 2.68 -12.03 16.52
C GLY A 181 1.15 -11.94 16.43
N GLU A 182 0.54 -10.98 17.14
CA GLU A 182 -0.91 -10.74 17.10
C GLU A 182 -1.30 -10.09 15.77
N GLN A 183 -2.43 -10.54 15.20
CA GLN A 183 -2.90 -10.12 13.86
C GLN A 183 -3.98 -9.04 13.98
N ILE A 184 -3.59 -7.81 14.30
CA ILE A 184 -4.50 -6.66 14.32
C ILE A 184 -4.33 -5.78 13.09
N SER A 185 -5.46 -5.44 12.46
CA SER A 185 -5.49 -4.61 11.24
C SER A 185 -5.74 -3.14 11.58
N PRO A 186 -4.99 -2.19 10.96
CA PRO A 186 -5.24 -0.76 11.09
C PRO A 186 -6.42 -0.26 10.25
N THR A 187 -6.95 -1.08 9.34
CA THR A 187 -7.97 -0.69 8.34
C THR A 187 -9.21 -0.04 8.96
N LYS A 188 -9.70 -0.57 10.08
CA LYS A 188 -10.93 -0.03 10.72
C LYS A 188 -10.71 1.40 11.22
N GLU A 189 -9.56 1.66 11.84
CA GLU A 189 -9.20 2.98 12.35
C GLU A 189 -8.95 3.95 11.19
N MET A 190 -8.24 3.51 10.15
CA MET A 190 -8.00 4.30 8.96
C MET A 190 -9.29 4.68 8.23
N LYS A 191 -10.22 3.74 8.05
CA LYS A 191 -11.54 4.02 7.47
C LYS A 191 -12.34 5.03 8.28
N LYS A 192 -12.27 4.94 9.63
CA LYS A 192 -12.92 5.91 10.52
C LYS A 192 -12.31 7.30 10.34
N LEU A 193 -11.00 7.42 10.33
CA LEU A 193 -10.28 8.67 10.10
C LEU A 193 -10.67 9.31 8.77
N VAL A 194 -10.62 8.55 7.66
CA VAL A 194 -10.97 9.06 6.32
C VAL A 194 -12.43 9.55 6.26
N LYS A 195 -13.35 8.84 6.95
CA LYS A 195 -14.75 9.27 7.04
C LYS A 195 -14.92 10.57 7.84
N GLN A 196 -14.15 10.76 8.91
CA GLN A 196 -14.19 11.97 9.76
C GLN A 196 -13.52 13.16 9.10
N ASP A 197 -12.55 12.92 8.24
CA ASP A 197 -11.76 13.91 7.56
C ASP A 197 -11.58 13.58 6.07
N PRO A 198 -12.62 13.80 5.24
CA PRO A 198 -12.57 13.46 3.81
C PRO A 198 -11.61 14.34 3.00
N LEU A 199 -11.22 15.50 3.52
CA LEU A 199 -10.36 16.46 2.83
C LEU A 199 -8.87 16.33 3.17
N GLY A 200 -8.45 15.28 3.90
CA GLY A 200 -7.07 15.12 4.35
C GLY A 200 -6.05 15.07 3.21
N CYS A 201 -6.35 14.41 2.11
CA CYS A 201 -5.48 14.42 0.92
C CYS A 201 -5.37 15.82 0.30
N THR A 202 -6.46 16.57 0.23
CA THR A 202 -6.47 17.94 -0.33
C THR A 202 -5.65 18.90 0.54
N ARG A 203 -5.76 18.79 1.88
CA ARG A 203 -4.91 19.58 2.80
C ARG A 203 -3.44 19.23 2.64
N SER A 204 -3.09 17.96 2.63
CA SER A 204 -1.71 17.50 2.45
C SER A 204 -1.10 18.01 1.13
N ARG A 205 -1.89 18.09 0.06
CA ARG A 205 -1.47 18.71 -1.20
C ARG A 205 -1.17 20.20 -1.04
N ALA A 206 -2.08 20.94 -0.43
CA ALA A 206 -1.91 22.37 -0.21
C ALA A 206 -0.68 22.68 0.65
N GLU A 207 -0.47 21.93 1.74
CA GLU A 207 0.71 22.05 2.61
C GLU A 207 2.00 21.72 1.86
N THR A 208 1.98 20.69 1.00
CA THR A 208 3.13 20.33 0.15
C THR A 208 3.48 21.46 -0.82
N GLN A 209 2.48 22.04 -1.48
CA GLN A 209 2.68 23.14 -2.42
C GLN A 209 3.21 24.40 -1.72
N ALA A 210 2.67 24.72 -0.54
CA ALA A 210 3.15 25.83 0.27
C ALA A 210 4.62 25.64 0.71
N ALA A 211 4.98 24.42 1.14
CA ALA A 211 6.36 24.11 1.53
C ALA A 211 7.34 24.19 0.35
N ILE A 212 6.93 23.78 -0.85
CA ILE A 212 7.74 23.91 -2.06
C ILE A 212 7.93 25.38 -2.43
N ALA A 213 6.87 26.19 -2.39
CA ALA A 213 6.94 27.62 -2.73
C ALA A 213 7.89 28.40 -1.81
N GLN A 214 7.92 28.07 -0.51
CA GLN A 214 8.83 28.70 0.47
C GLN A 214 10.31 28.38 0.22
N THR A 215 10.63 27.32 -0.50
CA THR A 215 12.02 26.91 -0.78
C THR A 215 12.51 27.30 -2.16
N SER A 216 11.63 27.91 -2.98
CA SER A 216 11.93 28.33 -4.36
C SER A 216 12.13 29.84 -4.50
N GLY A 217 11.97 30.62 -3.46
CA GLY A 217 12.24 32.06 -3.36
C GLY A 217 13.45 32.36 -2.50
#